data_a2f2c0a1a1f3c20a9f89eb509b8d656a
#
_entry.id   a2f2c0a1a1f3c20a9f89eb509b8d656a
#
_cell.length_a   1.000
_cell.length_b   1.000
_cell.length_c   1.000
_cell.angle_alpha   90.00
_cell.angle_beta   90.00
_cell.angle_gamma   90.00
#
_symmetry.space_group_name_H-M   'P 1'
#
loop_
_entity.id
_entity.type
_entity.pdbx_description
1 polymer ?
#
loop_
_entity_poly.entity_id
_entity_poly.type
_entity_poly.pdbx_seq_one_letter_code
_entity_poly.pdbx_strand_id
1 'polypeptide(L)'
;MLTLHALTGGLVAALFLAGLVSEEVMADETPRIKRISLMTPDIDRSIQFFTEVIGFSLDFEGTLPPNGEPFLGAVFNIDASVSLRRALLSTSQEPRGLFLIEHPNAPSPNAALPTAVVTVIQVDNLSETMARAERFGVPITEMVTDVTPEGATFAEAMVTSPGGHALLLYQIGTATNESAG
;
A
#
# COMPACT_ATOMS: atom_id res chain seq x y z
N MET A 1 17.36 -88.04 21.55
CA MET A 1 18.36 -86.98 21.54
C MET A 1 18.38 -86.38 20.14
N LEU A 2 17.58 -85.34 19.92
CA LEU A 2 17.60 -84.59 18.66
C LEU A 2 17.56 -83.12 19.01
N THR A 3 18.60 -82.46 18.64
CA THR A 3 18.74 -80.98 18.81
C THR A 3 18.08 -80.29 17.62
N LEU A 4 17.11 -79.41 17.97
CA LEU A 4 16.39 -78.61 17.00
C LEU A 4 17.08 -77.24 16.85
N HIS A 5 17.56 -76.91 15.68
CA HIS A 5 18.12 -75.61 15.35
C HIS A 5 17.03 -74.70 14.88
N ALA A 6 16.78 -73.64 15.61
CA ALA A 6 15.88 -72.53 15.20
C ALA A 6 16.66 -71.56 14.35
N LEU A 7 16.20 -71.31 13.10
CA LEU A 7 16.64 -70.23 12.25
C LEU A 7 15.85 -68.97 12.62
N THR A 8 16.55 -68.00 13.12
CA THR A 8 16.03 -66.65 13.29
C THR A 8 16.29 -65.85 12.03
N GLY A 9 15.22 -65.64 11.25
CA GLY A 9 15.22 -64.71 10.10
C GLY A 9 15.14 -63.27 10.62
N GLY A 10 16.21 -62.50 10.42
CA GLY A 10 16.24 -61.09 10.75
C GLY A 10 15.53 -60.28 9.65
N LEU A 11 14.45 -59.61 10.03
CA LEU A 11 13.76 -58.63 9.21
C LEU A 11 14.51 -57.28 9.30
N VAL A 12 15.24 -56.89 8.27
CA VAL A 12 15.87 -55.58 8.16
C VAL A 12 14.79 -54.59 7.71
N ALA A 13 14.24 -53.85 8.67
CA ALA A 13 13.38 -52.70 8.36
C ALA A 13 14.24 -51.54 7.88
N ALA A 14 14.25 -51.28 6.58
CA ALA A 14 14.83 -50.07 6.01
C ALA A 14 13.91 -48.87 6.35
N LEU A 15 14.32 -48.09 7.35
CA LEU A 15 13.74 -46.77 7.58
C LEU A 15 14.15 -45.84 6.43
N PHE A 16 13.21 -45.61 5.51
CA PHE A 16 13.28 -44.46 4.60
C PHE A 16 13.00 -43.19 5.45
N LEU A 17 14.04 -42.51 5.92
CA LEU A 17 13.95 -41.13 6.30
C LEU A 17 13.72 -40.31 5.03
N ALA A 18 12.45 -40.09 4.69
CA ALA A 18 12.08 -39.02 3.77
C ALA A 18 12.48 -37.71 4.44
N GLY A 19 13.64 -37.18 4.06
CA GLY A 19 14.06 -35.86 4.42
C GLY A 19 13.01 -34.87 3.87
N LEU A 20 12.18 -34.34 4.76
CA LEU A 20 11.42 -33.12 4.49
C LEU A 20 12.47 -32.01 4.31
N VAL A 21 12.90 -31.82 3.08
CA VAL A 21 13.56 -30.59 2.68
C VAL A 21 12.47 -29.54 2.80
N SER A 22 12.43 -28.87 3.95
CA SER A 22 11.72 -27.61 4.05
C SER A 22 12.40 -26.70 3.03
N GLU A 23 11.76 -26.46 1.88
CA GLU A 23 12.08 -25.31 1.08
C GLU A 23 11.85 -24.12 2.00
N GLU A 24 12.91 -23.63 2.64
CA GLU A 24 12.95 -22.26 3.14
C GLU A 24 12.67 -21.41 1.92
N VAL A 25 11.44 -20.89 1.83
CA VAL A 25 11.11 -19.81 0.92
C VAL A 25 12.02 -18.67 1.35
N MET A 26 13.19 -18.58 0.69
CA MET A 26 14.09 -17.44 0.82
C MET A 26 13.23 -16.26 0.43
N ALA A 27 12.83 -15.48 1.43
CA ALA A 27 12.13 -14.23 1.18
C ALA A 27 13.03 -13.42 0.24
N ASP A 28 12.46 -12.95 -0.86
CA ASP A 28 13.16 -12.08 -1.79
C ASP A 28 13.70 -10.88 -0.99
N GLU A 29 15.00 -10.85 -0.73
CA GLU A 29 15.67 -9.83 0.07
C GLU A 29 15.79 -8.50 -0.66
N THR A 30 15.25 -8.41 -1.88
CA THR A 30 15.29 -7.18 -2.66
C THR A 30 14.45 -6.09 -1.97
N PRO A 31 15.04 -4.92 -1.65
CA PRO A 31 14.28 -3.82 -1.07
C PRO A 31 13.12 -3.42 -1.97
N ARG A 32 11.92 -3.27 -1.39
CA ARG A 32 10.72 -2.83 -2.09
C ARG A 32 9.88 -1.90 -1.24
N ILE A 33 9.21 -0.95 -1.86
CA ILE A 33 8.19 -0.14 -1.19
C ILE A 33 6.95 -1.02 -1.04
N LYS A 34 6.65 -1.41 0.19
CA LYS A 34 5.50 -2.27 0.48
C LYS A 34 4.24 -1.46 0.73
N ARG A 35 4.39 -0.28 1.32
CA ARG A 35 3.25 0.51 1.81
C ARG A 35 3.64 1.96 2.05
N ILE A 36 2.69 2.85 1.81
CA ILE A 36 2.73 4.24 2.24
C ILE A 36 1.87 4.35 3.49
N SER A 37 2.39 4.99 4.54
CA SER A 37 1.66 5.24 5.77
C SER A 37 1.42 6.74 5.91
N LEU A 38 0.16 7.15 6.06
CA LEU A 38 -0.27 8.53 6.17
C LEU A 38 -1.01 8.73 7.50
N MET A 39 -0.67 9.79 8.21
CA MET A 39 -1.43 10.23 9.38
C MET A 39 -2.50 11.23 8.96
N THR A 40 -3.66 11.14 9.58
CA THR A 40 -4.78 12.06 9.32
C THR A 40 -5.47 12.45 10.61
N PRO A 41 -5.97 13.68 10.73
CA PRO A 41 -6.80 14.06 11.87
C PRO A 41 -8.24 13.53 11.79
N ASP A 42 -8.66 13.06 10.61
CA ASP A 42 -10.02 12.57 10.33
C ASP A 42 -9.92 11.37 9.38
N ILE A 43 -10.00 10.17 9.95
CA ILE A 43 -9.84 8.93 9.18
C ILE A 43 -11.07 8.65 8.30
N ASP A 44 -12.27 9.00 8.75
CA ASP A 44 -13.51 8.77 7.99
C ASP A 44 -13.47 9.58 6.69
N ARG A 45 -13.13 10.85 6.79
CA ARG A 45 -12.98 11.73 5.62
C ARG A 45 -11.85 11.28 4.71
N SER A 46 -10.76 10.77 5.27
CA SER A 46 -9.65 10.24 4.48
C SER A 46 -10.01 8.94 3.77
N ILE A 47 -10.69 8.00 4.44
CA ILE A 47 -11.20 6.77 3.80
C ILE A 47 -12.13 7.15 2.65
N GLN A 48 -13.11 8.02 2.90
CA GLN A 48 -14.03 8.48 1.86
C GLN A 48 -13.29 9.10 0.66
N PHE A 49 -12.31 9.95 0.92
CA PHE A 49 -11.51 10.55 -0.16
C PHE A 49 -10.77 9.49 -0.99
N PHE A 50 -10.04 8.57 -0.35
CA PHE A 50 -9.28 7.57 -1.08
C PHE A 50 -10.17 6.58 -1.83
N THR A 51 -11.36 6.26 -1.31
CA THR A 51 -12.28 5.32 -1.97
C THR A 51 -13.12 5.99 -3.05
N GLU A 52 -13.76 7.13 -2.77
CA GLU A 52 -14.72 7.75 -3.70
C GLU A 52 -14.06 8.67 -4.73
N VAL A 53 -12.94 9.31 -4.38
CA VAL A 53 -12.24 10.23 -5.30
C VAL A 53 -11.14 9.52 -6.07
N ILE A 54 -10.22 8.84 -5.37
CA ILE A 54 -9.04 8.23 -6.00
C ILE A 54 -9.36 6.85 -6.58
N GLY A 55 -10.24 6.05 -5.91
CA GLY A 55 -10.65 4.73 -6.39
C GLY A 55 -9.96 3.56 -5.69
N PHE A 56 -9.43 3.75 -4.47
CA PHE A 56 -8.95 2.66 -3.64
C PHE A 56 -10.12 1.82 -3.10
N SER A 57 -9.84 0.58 -2.71
CA SER A 57 -10.75 -0.28 -1.97
C SER A 57 -10.34 -0.31 -0.50
N LEU A 58 -11.30 -0.22 0.41
CA LEU A 58 -11.07 -0.40 1.84
C LEU A 58 -11.00 -1.90 2.17
N ASP A 59 -9.85 -2.38 2.64
CA ASP A 59 -9.67 -3.77 3.05
C ASP A 59 -9.93 -4.00 4.53
N PHE A 60 -9.56 -3.03 5.34
CA PHE A 60 -9.64 -3.15 6.80
C PHE A 60 -9.78 -1.77 7.43
N GLU A 61 -10.65 -1.69 8.42
CA GLU A 61 -10.74 -0.60 9.38
C GLU A 61 -10.84 -1.20 10.78
N GLY A 62 -10.20 -0.55 11.75
CA GLY A 62 -10.25 -1.01 13.13
C GLY A 62 -9.64 -0.02 14.10
N THR A 63 -9.92 -0.25 15.37
CA THR A 63 -9.39 0.56 16.46
C THR A 63 -8.43 -0.26 17.30
N LEU A 64 -7.27 0.30 17.55
CA LEU A 64 -6.32 -0.23 18.53
C LEU A 64 -6.66 0.33 19.91
N PRO A 65 -6.78 -0.52 20.92
CA PRO A 65 -6.90 -0.04 22.29
C PRO A 65 -5.59 0.65 22.73
N PRO A 66 -5.64 1.45 23.80
CA PRO A 66 -4.44 2.02 24.39
C PRO A 66 -3.37 0.95 24.66
N ASN A 67 -2.15 1.23 24.22
CA ASN A 67 -0.99 0.32 24.31
C ASN A 67 -1.18 -1.05 23.59
N GLY A 68 -2.17 -1.18 22.70
CA GLY A 68 -2.43 -2.43 21.97
C GLY A 68 -1.28 -2.83 21.04
N GLU A 69 -0.63 -1.85 20.43
CA GLU A 69 0.56 -2.05 19.59
C GLU A 69 1.63 -0.99 19.93
N PRO A 70 2.40 -1.16 21.01
CA PRO A 70 3.36 -0.16 21.48
C PRO A 70 4.43 0.24 20.46
N PHE A 71 4.75 -0.66 19.50
CA PHE A 71 5.71 -0.36 18.45
C PHE A 71 5.25 0.80 17.54
N LEU A 72 3.94 1.00 17.34
CA LEU A 72 3.44 2.13 16.55
C LEU A 72 3.83 3.46 17.18
N GLY A 73 3.75 3.55 18.51
CA GLY A 73 4.23 4.73 19.23
C GLY A 73 5.70 5.00 18.98
N ALA A 74 6.54 3.97 19.08
CA ALA A 74 7.98 4.10 18.87
C ALA A 74 8.35 4.43 17.42
N VAL A 75 7.70 3.77 16.44
CA VAL A 75 8.01 3.92 15.01
C VAL A 75 7.50 5.25 14.46
N PHE A 76 6.28 5.65 14.82
CA PHE A 76 5.65 6.87 14.30
C PHE A 76 5.77 8.07 15.25
N ASN A 77 6.41 7.91 16.40
CA ASN A 77 6.53 8.95 17.44
C ASN A 77 5.17 9.53 17.85
N ILE A 78 4.18 8.66 18.02
CA ILE A 78 2.82 9.02 18.46
C ILE A 78 2.56 8.45 19.85
N ASP A 79 1.61 9.07 20.57
CA ASP A 79 1.20 8.59 21.89
C ASP A 79 0.39 7.29 21.77
N ALA A 80 1.01 6.15 22.08
CA ALA A 80 0.34 4.85 22.06
C ALA A 80 -0.59 4.63 23.26
N SER A 81 -0.60 5.52 24.27
CA SER A 81 -1.50 5.43 25.43
C SER A 81 -2.95 5.80 25.11
N VAL A 82 -3.21 6.35 23.92
CA VAL A 82 -4.55 6.65 23.42
C VAL A 82 -5.03 5.57 22.44
N SER A 83 -6.34 5.50 22.26
CA SER A 83 -6.93 4.65 21.23
C SER A 83 -6.63 5.22 19.84
N LEU A 84 -6.19 4.38 18.90
CA LEU A 84 -5.83 4.78 17.55
C LEU A 84 -6.72 4.07 16.54
N ARG A 85 -7.44 4.81 15.70
CA ARG A 85 -8.13 4.25 14.53
C ARG A 85 -7.14 4.09 13.38
N ARG A 86 -7.33 3.04 12.59
CA ARG A 86 -6.49 2.73 11.44
C ARG A 86 -7.29 2.09 10.32
N ALA A 87 -6.81 2.26 9.10
CA ALA A 87 -7.37 1.61 7.93
C ALA A 87 -6.28 1.15 6.96
N LEU A 88 -6.57 0.08 6.23
CA LEU A 88 -5.74 -0.44 5.14
C LEU A 88 -6.55 -0.38 3.85
N LEU A 89 -5.95 0.20 2.82
CA LEU A 89 -6.57 0.35 1.53
C LEU A 89 -5.67 -0.24 0.43
N SER A 90 -6.31 -0.74 -0.62
CA SER A 90 -5.67 -1.38 -1.78
C SER A 90 -6.05 -0.68 -3.08
N THR A 91 -5.17 -0.80 -4.06
CA THR A 91 -5.52 -0.69 -5.47
C THR A 91 -5.62 -2.09 -6.07
N SER A 92 -6.03 -2.21 -7.33
CA SER A 92 -6.00 -3.49 -8.06
C SER A 92 -4.58 -4.06 -8.23
N GLN A 93 -3.56 -3.20 -8.16
CA GLN A 93 -2.15 -3.57 -8.36
C GLN A 93 -1.38 -3.70 -7.04
N GLU A 94 -1.77 -2.93 -6.02
CA GLU A 94 -1.03 -2.81 -4.77
C GLU A 94 -1.92 -3.18 -3.56
N PRO A 95 -1.99 -4.47 -3.21
CA PRO A 95 -2.75 -4.92 -2.05
C PRO A 95 -2.21 -4.29 -0.76
N ARG A 96 -3.10 -3.63 0.01
CA ARG A 96 -2.76 -2.94 1.27
C ARG A 96 -1.60 -1.96 1.13
N GLY A 97 -1.52 -1.30 -0.03
CA GLY A 97 -0.47 -0.34 -0.36
C GLY A 97 -0.58 0.97 0.43
N LEU A 98 -1.75 1.29 0.98
CA LEU A 98 -1.98 2.48 1.78
C LEU A 98 -2.42 2.12 3.21
N PHE A 99 -1.79 2.74 4.20
CA PHE A 99 -2.13 2.64 5.61
C PHE A 99 -2.47 4.01 6.17
N LEU A 100 -3.68 4.18 6.68
CA LEU A 100 -4.13 5.39 7.35
C LEU A 100 -4.11 5.18 8.86
N ILE A 101 -3.60 6.17 9.59
CA ILE A 101 -3.59 6.22 11.05
C ILE A 101 -4.24 7.54 11.46
N GLU A 102 -5.31 7.47 12.28
CA GLU A 102 -5.91 8.66 12.83
C GLU A 102 -5.08 9.17 14.01
N HIS A 103 -4.73 10.45 13.96
CA HIS A 103 -4.07 11.11 15.06
C HIS A 103 -4.51 12.59 15.12
N PRO A 104 -5.09 13.06 16.22
CA PRO A 104 -5.67 14.41 16.30
C PRO A 104 -4.65 15.54 16.07
N ASN A 105 -3.38 15.25 16.34
CA ASN A 105 -2.27 16.18 16.12
C ASN A 105 -1.44 15.80 14.88
N ALA A 106 -2.03 15.08 13.92
CA ALA A 106 -1.33 14.79 12.67
C ALA A 106 -0.84 16.12 12.06
N PRO A 107 0.43 16.19 11.66
CA PRO A 107 0.93 17.42 11.05
C PRO A 107 0.15 17.71 9.78
N SER A 108 -0.45 18.90 9.71
CA SER A 108 -1.06 19.37 8.47
C SER A 108 0.06 19.93 7.61
N PRO A 109 0.33 19.38 6.41
CA PRO A 109 1.31 19.96 5.52
C PRO A 109 0.96 21.42 5.23
N ASN A 110 1.95 22.29 5.33
CA ASN A 110 1.77 23.69 4.98
C ASN A 110 1.81 23.82 3.45
N ALA A 111 0.66 24.03 2.84
CA ALA A 111 0.53 24.21 1.39
C ALA A 111 1.35 25.39 0.81
N ALA A 112 1.85 26.27 1.66
CA ALA A 112 2.69 27.42 1.23
C ALA A 112 4.18 27.06 1.10
N LEU A 113 4.62 25.89 1.54
CA LEU A 113 6.00 25.43 1.43
C LEU A 113 6.16 24.44 0.29
N PRO A 114 7.35 24.36 -0.32
CA PRO A 114 7.65 23.28 -1.26
C PRO A 114 7.38 21.93 -0.60
N THR A 115 6.68 21.05 -1.30
CA THR A 115 6.32 19.73 -0.77
C THR A 115 7.56 18.85 -0.68
N ALA A 116 7.92 18.41 0.53
CA ALA A 116 9.09 17.56 0.75
C ALA A 116 8.87 16.11 0.28
N VAL A 117 7.61 15.63 0.34
CA VAL A 117 7.21 14.29 -0.07
C VAL A 117 5.92 14.38 -0.86
N VAL A 118 5.90 13.75 -2.02
CA VAL A 118 4.72 13.61 -2.88
C VAL A 118 4.48 12.12 -3.12
N THR A 119 3.26 11.67 -2.91
CA THR A 119 2.84 10.33 -3.33
C THR A 119 2.34 10.42 -4.77
N VAL A 120 2.95 9.66 -5.67
CA VAL A 120 2.55 9.61 -7.08
C VAL A 120 1.58 8.44 -7.27
N ILE A 121 0.42 8.72 -7.85
CA ILE A 121 -0.65 7.74 -8.06
C ILE A 121 -1.09 7.80 -9.52
N GLN A 122 -0.97 6.67 -10.23
CA GLN A 122 -1.56 6.54 -11.55
C GLN A 122 -3.07 6.33 -11.43
N VAL A 123 -3.83 7.04 -12.26
CA VAL A 123 -5.29 6.92 -12.36
C VAL A 123 -5.70 6.66 -13.81
N ASP A 124 -6.79 5.94 -14.01
CA ASP A 124 -7.27 5.57 -15.34
C ASP A 124 -7.86 6.77 -16.09
N ASN A 125 -8.50 7.69 -15.36
CA ASN A 125 -9.11 8.90 -15.90
C ASN A 125 -8.85 10.10 -14.99
N LEU A 126 -7.81 10.86 -15.31
CA LEU A 126 -7.40 12.00 -14.50
C LEU A 126 -8.48 13.10 -14.46
N SER A 127 -9.10 13.43 -15.59
CA SER A 127 -10.11 14.48 -15.64
C SER A 127 -11.32 14.16 -14.76
N GLU A 128 -11.78 12.92 -14.77
CA GLU A 128 -12.88 12.48 -13.92
C GLU A 128 -12.47 12.45 -12.43
N THR A 129 -11.25 12.00 -12.14
CA THR A 129 -10.72 11.99 -10.77
C THR A 129 -10.58 13.41 -10.22
N MET A 130 -10.09 14.36 -11.02
CA MET A 130 -10.00 15.77 -10.64
C MET A 130 -11.40 16.37 -10.40
N ALA A 131 -12.39 16.06 -11.24
CA ALA A 131 -13.75 16.49 -11.01
C ALA A 131 -14.38 15.90 -9.73
N ARG A 132 -14.02 14.66 -9.35
CA ARG A 132 -14.41 14.08 -8.05
C ARG A 132 -13.73 14.81 -6.89
N ALA A 133 -12.43 15.10 -7.00
CA ALA A 133 -11.67 15.83 -6.00
C ALA A 133 -12.22 17.24 -5.76
N GLU A 134 -12.57 17.97 -6.81
CA GLU A 134 -13.20 19.27 -6.73
C GLU A 134 -14.56 19.21 -6.01
N ARG A 135 -15.43 18.27 -6.38
CA ARG A 135 -16.71 18.06 -5.69
C ARG A 135 -16.55 17.63 -4.22
N PHE A 136 -15.50 16.90 -3.91
CA PHE A 136 -15.17 16.53 -2.53
C PHE A 136 -14.68 17.71 -1.69
N GLY A 137 -14.24 18.78 -2.35
CA GLY A 137 -13.81 20.02 -1.72
C GLY A 137 -12.39 19.98 -1.15
N VAL A 138 -11.48 19.26 -1.80
CA VAL A 138 -10.04 19.30 -1.49
C VAL A 138 -9.30 20.25 -2.43
N PRO A 139 -8.16 20.84 -2.02
CA PRO A 139 -7.33 21.65 -2.91
C PRO A 139 -6.79 20.86 -4.09
N ILE A 140 -6.88 21.44 -5.29
CA ILE A 140 -6.37 20.88 -6.53
C ILE A 140 -5.57 21.95 -7.31
N THR A 141 -4.64 21.51 -8.16
CA THR A 141 -3.98 22.38 -9.14
C THR A 141 -4.64 22.26 -10.51
N GLU A 142 -4.27 23.14 -11.42
CA GLU A 142 -4.56 22.95 -12.84
C GLU A 142 -3.87 21.68 -13.34
N MET A 143 -4.50 21.03 -14.34
CA MET A 143 -3.96 19.87 -15.00
C MET A 143 -2.95 20.31 -16.06
N VAL A 144 -1.78 19.68 -16.08
CA VAL A 144 -0.72 19.89 -17.06
C VAL A 144 -0.64 18.67 -17.97
N THR A 145 -0.43 18.89 -19.25
CA THR A 145 -0.22 17.82 -20.24
C THR A 145 1.10 18.00 -20.94
N ASP A 146 1.82 16.92 -21.19
CA ASP A 146 3.09 16.92 -21.89
C ASP A 146 3.32 15.55 -22.58
N VAL A 147 4.48 15.36 -23.18
CA VAL A 147 4.87 14.14 -23.89
C VAL A 147 6.16 13.60 -23.27
N THR A 148 6.17 12.31 -22.99
CA THR A 148 7.39 11.63 -22.49
C THR A 148 8.46 11.57 -23.57
N PRO A 149 9.74 11.35 -23.22
CA PRO A 149 10.81 11.17 -24.20
C PRO A 149 10.55 10.04 -25.21
N GLU A 150 9.73 9.05 -24.83
CA GLU A 150 9.31 7.91 -25.67
C GLU A 150 8.10 8.24 -26.54
N GLY A 151 7.56 9.46 -26.47
CA GLY A 151 6.45 9.91 -27.29
C GLY A 151 5.04 9.59 -26.75
N ALA A 152 4.93 9.10 -25.51
CA ALA A 152 3.62 8.89 -24.87
C ALA A 152 3.10 10.23 -24.30
N THR A 153 1.86 10.57 -24.55
CA THR A 153 1.21 11.71 -23.89
C THR A 153 0.92 11.37 -22.44
N PHE A 154 1.10 12.34 -21.54
CA PHE A 154 0.68 12.20 -20.15
C PHE A 154 -0.03 13.48 -19.69
N ALA A 155 -0.83 13.33 -18.65
CA ALA A 155 -1.45 14.43 -17.93
C ALA A 155 -1.24 14.23 -16.45
N GLU A 156 -1.03 15.31 -15.72
CA GLU A 156 -0.81 15.27 -14.27
C GLU A 156 -1.41 16.49 -13.56
N ALA A 157 -1.78 16.31 -12.31
CA ALA A 157 -2.26 17.37 -11.43
C ALA A 157 -2.00 17.00 -9.97
N MET A 158 -1.85 18.00 -9.11
CA MET A 158 -1.73 17.81 -7.67
C MET A 158 -3.08 17.90 -6.99
N VAL A 159 -3.29 17.03 -6.01
CA VAL A 159 -4.42 17.04 -5.09
C VAL A 159 -3.89 17.01 -3.67
N THR A 160 -4.48 17.79 -2.75
CA THR A 160 -4.17 17.69 -1.33
C THR A 160 -5.23 16.84 -0.63
N SER A 161 -4.84 15.71 -0.06
CA SER A 161 -5.76 14.83 0.67
C SER A 161 -6.34 15.52 1.93
N PRO A 162 -7.42 15.02 2.55
CA PRO A 162 -7.96 15.56 3.80
C PRO A 162 -6.96 15.62 4.95
N GLY A 163 -6.00 14.70 4.98
CA GLY A 163 -4.87 14.72 5.92
C GLY A 163 -3.75 15.70 5.54
N GLY A 164 -3.94 16.50 4.47
CA GLY A 164 -2.99 17.49 4.01
C GLY A 164 -1.80 16.93 3.22
N HIS A 165 -1.81 15.66 2.84
CA HIS A 165 -0.74 15.06 2.05
C HIS A 165 -0.88 15.41 0.57
N ALA A 166 0.25 15.75 -0.05
CA ALA A 166 0.33 16.04 -1.48
C ALA A 166 0.32 14.73 -2.28
N LEU A 167 -0.60 14.64 -3.24
CA LEU A 167 -0.74 13.52 -4.16
C LEU A 167 -0.59 14.05 -5.58
N LEU A 168 0.41 13.56 -6.31
CA LEU A 168 0.52 13.79 -7.75
C LEU A 168 -0.28 12.68 -8.45
N LEU A 169 -1.39 13.04 -9.05
CA LEU A 169 -2.19 12.14 -9.87
C LEU A 169 -1.72 12.26 -11.31
N TYR A 170 -1.49 11.12 -11.98
CA TYR A 170 -1.12 11.13 -13.38
C TYR A 170 -1.84 10.06 -14.18
N GLN A 171 -2.00 10.34 -15.44
CA GLN A 171 -2.54 9.43 -16.45
C GLN A 171 -1.58 9.40 -17.64
N ILE A 172 -1.19 8.20 -18.07
CA ILE A 172 -0.46 8.01 -19.34
C ILE A 172 -1.46 7.66 -20.43
N GLY A 173 -1.45 8.42 -21.50
CA GLY A 173 -2.17 8.08 -22.73
C GLY A 173 -1.43 6.98 -23.49
N THR A 174 -2.16 6.22 -24.29
CA THR A 174 -1.56 5.32 -25.27
C THR A 174 -0.79 6.16 -26.29
N ALA A 175 0.48 5.81 -26.55
CA ALA A 175 1.21 6.39 -27.66
C ALA A 175 0.35 6.24 -28.93
N THR A 176 -0.13 7.35 -29.49
CA THR A 176 -0.73 7.32 -30.82
C THR A 176 0.40 6.99 -31.77
N ASN A 177 0.46 5.75 -32.24
CA ASN A 177 1.22 5.38 -33.42
C ASN A 177 0.55 6.10 -34.62
N GLU A 178 0.77 7.39 -34.74
CA GLU A 178 0.66 8.02 -36.04
C GLU A 178 1.85 7.50 -36.87
N SER A 179 1.66 6.33 -37.46
CA SER A 179 2.47 5.89 -38.58
C SER A 179 2.45 6.99 -39.62
N ALA A 180 3.62 7.61 -39.81
CA ALA A 180 3.88 8.48 -40.97
C ALA A 180 3.47 7.72 -42.24
N GLY A 181 2.43 8.21 -42.90
CA GLY A 181 2.07 7.89 -44.28
C GLY A 181 2.87 8.77 -45.27
#